data_9fbcb1f063129aa411e1a98f6ad66488
#
_entry.id   9fbcb1f063129aa411e1a98f6ad66488
#
_cell.length_a   1.000
_cell.length_b   1.000
_cell.length_c   1.000
_cell.angle_alpha   90.00
_cell.angle_beta   90.00
_cell.angle_gamma   90.00
#
_symmetry.space_group_name_H-M   'P 1'
#
loop_
_entity.id
_entity.type
_entity.pdbx_description
1 polymer ?
#
loop_
_entity_poly.entity_id
_entity_poly.type
_entity_poly.pdbx_seq_one_letter_code
_entity_poly.pdbx_strand_id
1 'polypeptide(L)'
;MKSPVKSPAEHLAPGRALTLANVAEGAEGLVVSDLARAIAARPKPPAVSLAVVCRDGTRMQQLARALDFFAPDLPVMQFPAWDCQPYDRVSPHGGILAQRVTTLARLSRLTGSDKPLIVLTTVNAIVQRVPSRDTMAGQALSVAPGHVVPMDSVVAWLEHNGYHRSSTVRESGEYAVRGGILDLFP
;
A
#
# COMPACT_ATOMS: atom_id res chain seq x y z
N MET A 1 -8.10 40.15 -16.04
CA MET A 1 -8.49 38.92 -15.32
C MET A 1 -7.65 37.78 -15.88
N LYS A 2 -6.73 37.17 -15.08
CA LYS A 2 -5.99 35.98 -15.53
C LYS A 2 -7.00 34.83 -15.52
N SER A 3 -7.11 34.10 -16.63
CA SER A 3 -7.89 32.86 -16.69
C SER A 3 -7.48 31.93 -15.54
N PRO A 4 -8.44 31.26 -14.87
CA PRO A 4 -8.09 30.33 -13.80
C PRO A 4 -7.13 29.27 -14.37
N VAL A 5 -6.04 29.02 -13.65
CA VAL A 5 -5.09 27.98 -14.02
C VAL A 5 -5.86 26.64 -14.02
N LYS A 6 -5.99 26.04 -15.17
CA LYS A 6 -6.67 24.75 -15.32
C LYS A 6 -5.94 23.71 -14.51
N SER A 7 -6.71 22.90 -13.76
CA SER A 7 -6.14 21.78 -13.01
C SER A 7 -5.43 20.80 -13.95
N PRO A 8 -4.25 20.27 -13.58
CA PRO A 8 -3.58 19.22 -14.36
C PRO A 8 -4.51 18.04 -14.71
N ALA A 9 -5.47 17.76 -13.84
CA ALA A 9 -6.46 16.70 -14.02
C ALA A 9 -7.35 16.86 -15.27
N GLU A 10 -7.60 18.08 -15.71
CA GLU A 10 -8.40 18.37 -16.92
C GLU A 10 -7.71 17.93 -18.22
N HIS A 11 -6.39 17.75 -18.17
CA HIS A 11 -5.58 17.32 -19.31
C HIS A 11 -5.32 15.81 -19.36
N LEU A 12 -5.78 15.06 -18.34
CA LEU A 12 -5.60 13.62 -18.27
C LEU A 12 -6.56 12.90 -19.23
N ALA A 13 -6.00 12.18 -20.20
CA ALA A 13 -6.74 11.33 -21.11
C ALA A 13 -6.11 9.92 -21.14
N PRO A 14 -6.92 8.86 -21.32
CA PRO A 14 -6.39 7.50 -21.44
C PRO A 14 -5.36 7.39 -22.59
N GLY A 15 -4.25 6.71 -22.31
CA GLY A 15 -3.18 6.49 -23.28
C GLY A 15 -2.35 7.72 -23.63
N ARG A 16 -2.58 8.86 -23.01
CA ARG A 16 -1.82 10.09 -23.25
C ARG A 16 -0.87 10.39 -22.10
N ALA A 17 0.41 10.61 -22.42
CA ALA A 17 1.38 11.11 -21.46
C ALA A 17 1.18 12.62 -21.24
N LEU A 18 1.26 13.04 -19.98
CA LEU A 18 1.24 14.44 -19.57
C LEU A 18 2.48 14.71 -18.73
N THR A 19 3.24 15.75 -19.09
CA THR A 19 4.38 16.21 -18.29
C THR A 19 3.97 17.44 -17.50
N LEU A 20 4.12 17.39 -16.17
CA LEU A 20 3.95 18.51 -15.27
C LEU A 20 5.33 19.08 -14.95
N ALA A 21 5.64 20.24 -15.51
CA ALA A 21 6.90 20.92 -15.23
C ALA A 21 6.72 22.02 -14.19
N ASN A 22 7.82 22.43 -13.57
CA ASN A 22 7.87 23.53 -12.59
C ASN A 22 6.95 23.32 -11.36
N VAL A 23 6.71 22.08 -10.97
CA VAL A 23 6.10 21.80 -9.66
C VAL A 23 7.09 22.22 -8.58
N ALA A 24 6.67 23.13 -7.69
CA ALA A 24 7.53 23.59 -6.60
C ALA A 24 7.92 22.41 -5.69
N GLU A 25 9.13 22.44 -5.18
CA GLU A 25 9.58 21.43 -4.22
C GLU A 25 8.65 21.40 -3.00
N GLY A 26 8.21 20.19 -2.63
CA GLY A 26 7.22 19.98 -1.56
C GLY A 26 5.74 20.09 -1.99
N ALA A 27 5.43 20.62 -3.17
CA ALA A 27 4.05 20.71 -3.66
C ALA A 27 3.57 19.43 -4.37
N GLU A 28 4.43 18.43 -4.55
CA GLU A 28 4.07 17.20 -5.26
C GLU A 28 2.95 16.43 -4.55
N GLY A 29 2.93 16.45 -3.21
CA GLY A 29 1.85 15.83 -2.43
C GLY A 29 0.48 16.45 -2.75
N LEU A 30 0.42 17.77 -2.92
CA LEU A 30 -0.79 18.48 -3.33
C LEU A 30 -1.21 18.07 -4.74
N VAL A 31 -0.28 18.10 -5.69
CA VAL A 31 -0.57 17.72 -7.09
C VAL A 31 -1.05 16.26 -7.18
N VAL A 32 -0.38 15.34 -6.48
CA VAL A 32 -0.75 13.91 -6.45
C VAL A 32 -2.14 13.73 -5.84
N SER A 33 -2.46 14.43 -4.76
CA SER A 33 -3.78 14.35 -4.12
C SER A 33 -4.90 14.87 -5.04
N ASP A 34 -4.68 15.98 -5.73
CA ASP A 34 -5.65 16.56 -6.65
C ASP A 34 -5.90 15.64 -7.86
N LEU A 35 -4.83 15.04 -8.40
CA LEU A 35 -4.95 14.05 -9.47
C LEU A 35 -5.72 12.81 -9.02
N ALA A 36 -5.43 12.28 -7.83
CA ALA A 36 -6.12 11.11 -7.30
C ALA A 36 -7.62 11.37 -7.10
N ARG A 37 -7.99 12.52 -6.54
CA ARG A 37 -9.40 12.94 -6.38
C ARG A 37 -10.11 13.10 -7.72
N ALA A 38 -9.45 13.74 -8.69
CA ALA A 38 -10.03 13.94 -10.01
C ALA A 38 -10.25 12.62 -10.78
N ILE A 39 -9.35 11.66 -10.62
CA ILE A 39 -9.50 10.32 -11.20
C ILE A 39 -10.64 9.56 -10.52
N ALA A 40 -10.73 9.62 -9.19
CA ALA A 40 -11.80 8.98 -8.43
C ALA A 40 -13.20 9.56 -8.72
N ALA A 41 -13.27 10.82 -9.08
CA ALA A 41 -14.52 11.49 -9.46
C ALA A 41 -15.06 11.11 -10.85
N ARG A 42 -14.36 10.27 -11.62
CA ARG A 42 -14.80 9.82 -12.94
C ARG A 42 -16.00 8.87 -12.82
N PRO A 43 -16.87 8.77 -13.83
CA PRO A 43 -18.06 7.90 -13.81
C PRO A 43 -17.76 6.42 -13.57
N LYS A 44 -16.54 5.96 -13.94
CA LYS A 44 -16.04 4.60 -13.70
C LYS A 44 -14.62 4.69 -13.16
N PRO A 45 -14.44 5.02 -11.89
CA PRO A 45 -13.11 5.16 -11.33
C PRO A 45 -12.42 3.78 -11.21
N PRO A 46 -11.10 3.72 -11.41
CA PRO A 46 -10.35 2.50 -11.14
C PRO A 46 -10.26 2.25 -9.62
N ALA A 47 -10.08 0.98 -9.23
CA ALA A 47 -9.90 0.62 -7.82
C ALA A 47 -8.68 1.29 -7.17
N VAL A 48 -7.61 1.51 -7.94
CA VAL A 48 -6.47 2.36 -7.58
C VAL A 48 -6.57 3.62 -8.41
N SER A 49 -6.76 4.77 -7.76
CA SER A 49 -6.89 6.06 -8.47
C SER A 49 -5.56 6.50 -9.07
N LEU A 50 -4.47 6.29 -8.35
CA LEU A 50 -3.15 6.71 -8.81
C LEU A 50 -2.06 5.76 -8.29
N ALA A 51 -1.21 5.29 -9.19
CA ALA A 51 0.05 4.63 -8.85
C ALA A 51 1.20 5.60 -9.12
N VAL A 52 1.98 5.90 -8.07
CA VAL A 52 3.10 6.83 -8.16
C VAL A 52 4.40 6.07 -8.01
N VAL A 53 5.24 6.13 -9.05
CA VAL A 53 6.56 5.50 -9.05
C VAL A 53 7.61 6.54 -8.69
N CYS A 54 8.14 6.44 -7.49
CA CYS A 54 9.23 7.29 -7.01
C CYS A 54 10.58 6.75 -7.46
N ARG A 55 11.56 7.64 -7.59
CA ARG A 55 12.92 7.28 -7.98
C ARG A 55 13.54 6.27 -7.00
N ASP A 56 13.36 6.49 -5.70
CA ASP A 56 13.93 5.69 -4.62
C ASP A 56 13.04 5.71 -3.37
N GLY A 57 13.43 4.94 -2.34
CA GLY A 57 12.69 4.83 -1.08
C GLY A 57 12.65 6.15 -0.29
N THR A 58 13.71 6.95 -0.32
CA THR A 58 13.76 8.25 0.36
C THR A 58 12.70 9.19 -0.22
N ARG A 59 12.61 9.26 -1.55
CA ARG A 59 11.62 10.07 -2.22
C ARG A 59 10.19 9.57 -1.97
N MET A 60 10.00 8.26 -1.95
CA MET A 60 8.70 7.66 -1.61
C MET A 60 8.25 8.07 -0.20
N GLN A 61 9.14 8.02 0.79
CA GLN A 61 8.85 8.41 2.17
C GLN A 61 8.56 9.91 2.30
N GLN A 62 9.30 10.76 1.59
CA GLN A 62 9.03 12.20 1.56
C GLN A 62 7.63 12.50 1.00
N LEU A 63 7.27 11.84 -0.10
CA LEU A 63 5.95 12.01 -0.71
C LEU A 63 4.83 11.47 0.19
N ALA A 64 5.05 10.33 0.87
CA ALA A 64 4.10 9.80 1.83
C ALA A 64 3.80 10.81 2.94
N ARG A 65 4.85 11.41 3.55
CA ARG A 65 4.68 12.46 4.58
C ARG A 65 3.97 13.70 4.05
N ALA A 66 4.26 14.10 2.80
CA ALA A 66 3.57 15.21 2.17
C ALA A 66 2.08 14.91 1.97
N LEU A 67 1.73 13.69 1.56
CA LEU A 67 0.34 13.25 1.43
C LEU A 67 -0.38 13.18 2.77
N ASP A 68 0.26 12.70 3.83
CA ASP A 68 -0.30 12.71 5.18
C ASP A 68 -0.66 14.13 5.65
N PHE A 69 0.11 15.12 5.21
CA PHE A 69 -0.15 16.54 5.53
C PHE A 69 -1.23 17.16 4.62
N PHE A 70 -1.12 17.01 3.29
CA PHE A 70 -2.01 17.68 2.34
C PHE A 70 -3.34 16.96 2.12
N ALA A 71 -3.39 15.66 2.38
CA ALA A 71 -4.53 14.82 2.08
C ALA A 71 -4.68 13.66 3.08
N PRO A 72 -4.84 13.95 4.39
CA PRO A 72 -4.95 12.94 5.44
C PRO A 72 -6.20 12.06 5.28
N ASP A 73 -7.16 12.47 4.47
CA ASP A 73 -8.38 11.74 4.12
C ASP A 73 -8.17 10.68 3.04
N LEU A 74 -7.05 10.73 2.29
CA LEU A 74 -6.77 9.79 1.22
C LEU A 74 -6.00 8.57 1.73
N PRO A 75 -6.50 7.36 1.51
CA PRO A 75 -5.73 6.16 1.80
C PRO A 75 -4.52 6.06 0.89
N VAL A 76 -3.34 5.95 1.50
CA VAL A 76 -2.06 5.77 0.83
C VAL A 76 -1.51 4.40 1.20
N MET A 77 -1.14 3.60 0.19
CA MET A 77 -0.42 2.35 0.37
C MET A 77 0.99 2.49 -0.16
N GLN A 78 1.96 1.93 0.57
CA GLN A 78 3.35 1.92 0.16
C GLN A 78 3.79 0.52 -0.24
N PHE A 79 4.45 0.42 -1.38
CA PHE A 79 5.03 -0.83 -1.88
C PHE A 79 6.52 -0.62 -2.12
N PRO A 80 7.37 -0.79 -1.07
CA PRO A 80 8.81 -0.59 -1.17
C PRO A 80 9.49 -1.70 -1.98
N ALA A 81 10.71 -1.44 -2.45
CA ALA A 81 11.59 -2.49 -2.98
C ALA A 81 12.11 -3.38 -1.85
N TRP A 82 12.56 -4.59 -2.19
CA TRP A 82 13.37 -5.39 -1.29
C TRP A 82 14.68 -4.66 -0.96
N ASP A 83 15.11 -4.77 0.27
CA ASP A 83 16.37 -4.23 0.79
C ASP A 83 17.54 -5.21 0.72
N CYS A 84 17.32 -6.37 0.14
CA CYS A 84 18.32 -7.37 -0.18
C CYS A 84 18.30 -7.73 -1.66
N GLN A 85 19.40 -8.23 -2.20
CA GLN A 85 19.47 -8.74 -3.55
C GLN A 85 19.13 -10.24 -3.60
N PRO A 86 18.66 -10.75 -4.76
CA PRO A 86 18.55 -12.19 -4.96
C PRO A 86 19.91 -12.85 -4.70
N TYR A 87 19.88 -13.96 -3.94
CA TYR A 87 21.06 -14.72 -3.51
C TYR A 87 21.90 -14.10 -2.39
N ASP A 88 21.51 -12.98 -1.81
CA ASP A 88 22.09 -12.52 -0.56
C ASP A 88 21.85 -13.56 0.55
N ARG A 89 22.82 -13.69 1.46
CA ARG A 89 22.69 -14.57 2.61
C ARG A 89 21.85 -13.96 3.74
N VAL A 90 21.34 -12.77 3.51
CA VAL A 90 20.53 -12.02 4.48
C VAL A 90 19.08 -11.99 3.98
N SER A 91 18.15 -12.33 4.86
CA SER A 91 16.72 -12.20 4.56
C SER A 91 16.31 -10.72 4.55
N PRO A 92 15.26 -10.36 3.79
CA PRO A 92 14.71 -9.01 3.83
C PRO A 92 14.32 -8.60 5.25
N HIS A 93 14.43 -7.31 5.56
CA HIS A 93 13.96 -6.77 6.83
C HIS A 93 12.45 -7.05 7.01
N GLY A 94 12.05 -7.57 8.19
CA GLY A 94 10.69 -7.97 8.47
C GLY A 94 9.64 -6.89 8.19
N GLY A 95 9.94 -5.63 8.49
CA GLY A 95 9.06 -4.51 8.20
C GLY A 95 8.81 -4.27 6.71
N ILE A 96 9.83 -4.49 5.85
CA ILE A 96 9.66 -4.39 4.38
C ILE A 96 8.82 -5.56 3.87
N LEU A 97 9.08 -6.77 4.37
CA LEU A 97 8.28 -7.95 4.03
C LEU A 97 6.81 -7.72 4.40
N ALA A 98 6.53 -7.31 5.64
CA ALA A 98 5.18 -7.04 6.12
C ALA A 98 4.46 -5.97 5.29
N GLN A 99 5.14 -4.86 5.00
CA GLN A 99 4.57 -3.78 4.20
C GLN A 99 4.22 -4.22 2.78
N ARG A 100 5.09 -5.00 2.12
CA ARG A 100 4.85 -5.55 0.79
C ARG A 100 3.69 -6.53 0.79
N VAL A 101 3.69 -7.50 1.71
CA VAL A 101 2.62 -8.51 1.81
C VAL A 101 1.27 -7.85 2.12
N THR A 102 1.22 -6.91 3.07
CA THR A 102 0.02 -6.15 3.39
C THR A 102 -0.53 -5.40 2.19
N THR A 103 0.35 -4.71 1.44
CA THR A 103 -0.07 -3.96 0.25
C THR A 103 -0.60 -4.90 -0.82
N LEU A 104 0.08 -6.01 -1.12
CA LEU A 104 -0.38 -7.00 -2.11
C LEU A 104 -1.69 -7.67 -1.70
N ALA A 105 -1.84 -8.05 -0.43
CA ALA A 105 -3.08 -8.64 0.10
C ALA A 105 -4.26 -7.66 -0.01
N ARG A 106 -4.06 -6.38 0.24
CA ARG A 106 -5.10 -5.35 0.05
C ARG A 106 -5.42 -5.15 -1.42
N LEU A 107 -4.40 -5.02 -2.28
CA LEU A 107 -4.58 -4.87 -3.73
C LEU A 107 -5.30 -6.08 -4.36
N SER A 108 -5.03 -7.30 -3.88
CA SER A 108 -5.70 -8.50 -4.40
C SER A 108 -7.21 -8.53 -4.16
N ARG A 109 -7.67 -7.87 -3.09
CA ARG A 109 -9.08 -7.80 -2.68
C ARG A 109 -9.83 -6.57 -3.19
N LEU A 110 -9.12 -5.60 -3.82
CA LEU A 110 -9.77 -4.43 -4.33
C LEU A 110 -10.75 -4.79 -5.45
N THR A 111 -12.00 -4.50 -5.21
CA THR A 111 -13.06 -4.38 -6.20
C THR A 111 -13.31 -2.90 -6.40
N GLY A 112 -13.96 -2.45 -7.45
CA GLY A 112 -14.18 -1.03 -7.70
C GLY A 112 -14.48 -0.25 -6.41
N SER A 113 -13.80 0.88 -6.19
CA SER A 113 -13.90 1.69 -4.98
C SER A 113 -14.31 3.11 -5.33
N ASP A 114 -15.27 3.65 -4.61
CA ASP A 114 -15.67 5.07 -4.71
C ASP A 114 -14.65 6.00 -4.01
N LYS A 115 -13.72 5.45 -3.25
CA LYS A 115 -12.70 6.22 -2.53
C LYS A 115 -11.41 6.26 -3.35
N PRO A 116 -10.80 7.45 -3.50
CA PRO A 116 -9.50 7.56 -4.12
C PRO A 116 -8.45 6.79 -3.30
N LEU A 117 -7.67 5.96 -3.98
CA LEU A 117 -6.58 5.19 -3.39
C LEU A 117 -5.29 5.51 -4.13
N ILE A 118 -4.24 5.86 -3.39
CA ILE A 118 -2.91 6.13 -3.91
C ILE A 118 -1.99 4.97 -3.53
N VAL A 119 -1.27 4.44 -4.52
CA VAL A 119 -0.19 3.47 -4.27
C VAL A 119 1.15 4.13 -4.59
N LEU A 120 2.01 4.25 -3.59
CA LEU A 120 3.38 4.71 -3.75
C LEU A 120 4.32 3.51 -3.89
N THR A 121 5.18 3.56 -4.86
CA THR A 121 6.19 2.53 -5.10
C THR A 121 7.48 3.15 -5.63
N THR A 122 8.49 2.32 -5.89
CA THR A 122 9.77 2.77 -6.44
C THR A 122 10.08 2.08 -7.76
N VAL A 123 10.99 2.67 -8.56
CA VAL A 123 11.46 2.05 -9.81
C VAL A 123 11.96 0.62 -9.57
N ASN A 124 12.72 0.39 -8.49
CA ASN A 124 13.24 -0.92 -8.16
C ASN A 124 12.13 -1.90 -7.76
N ALA A 125 11.07 -1.44 -7.09
CA ALA A 125 9.98 -2.30 -6.66
C ALA A 125 9.12 -2.81 -7.82
N ILE A 126 8.83 -1.97 -8.83
CA ILE A 126 7.95 -2.33 -9.95
C ILE A 126 8.55 -3.35 -10.91
N VAL A 127 9.87 -3.49 -10.93
CA VAL A 127 10.57 -4.51 -11.77
C VAL A 127 10.73 -5.84 -11.05
N GLN A 128 10.41 -5.92 -9.76
CA GLN A 128 10.50 -7.15 -8.97
C GLN A 128 9.25 -8.02 -9.16
N ARG A 129 9.45 -9.32 -9.25
CA ARG A 129 8.35 -10.29 -9.35
C ARG A 129 7.53 -10.30 -8.06
N VAL A 130 6.22 -10.47 -8.22
CA VAL A 130 5.25 -10.61 -7.14
C VAL A 130 4.38 -11.85 -7.36
N PRO A 131 3.80 -12.45 -6.30
CA PRO A 131 2.80 -13.50 -6.44
C PRO A 131 1.59 -13.03 -7.26
N SER A 132 0.88 -13.97 -7.87
CA SER A 132 -0.35 -13.65 -8.59
C SER A 132 -1.44 -13.14 -7.63
N ARG A 133 -2.40 -12.41 -8.18
CA ARG A 133 -3.54 -11.90 -7.41
C ARG A 133 -4.31 -13.05 -6.71
N ASP A 134 -4.54 -14.14 -7.42
CA ASP A 134 -5.29 -15.30 -6.90
C ASP A 134 -4.52 -15.98 -5.74
N THR A 135 -3.22 -16.11 -5.86
CA THR A 135 -2.36 -16.62 -4.79
C THR A 135 -2.48 -15.77 -3.53
N MET A 136 -2.43 -14.44 -3.68
CA MET A 136 -2.53 -13.53 -2.53
C MET A 136 -3.92 -13.51 -1.91
N ALA A 137 -4.98 -13.56 -2.72
CA ALA A 137 -6.35 -13.53 -2.24
C ALA A 137 -6.72 -14.79 -1.41
N GLY A 138 -6.20 -15.96 -1.79
CA GLY A 138 -6.47 -17.23 -1.11
C GLY A 138 -5.74 -17.41 0.22
N GLN A 139 -4.67 -16.66 0.49
CA GLN A 139 -3.83 -16.83 1.67
C GLN A 139 -4.03 -15.77 2.76
N ALA A 140 -4.94 -14.86 2.61
CA ALA A 140 -5.13 -13.80 3.57
C ALA A 140 -6.27 -14.11 4.56
N LEU A 141 -5.95 -14.15 5.86
CA LEU A 141 -6.94 -14.19 6.93
C LEU A 141 -7.64 -12.83 7.06
N SER A 142 -8.97 -12.85 7.14
CA SER A 142 -9.76 -11.64 7.40
C SER A 142 -10.74 -11.91 8.53
N VAL A 143 -10.63 -11.13 9.59
CA VAL A 143 -11.51 -11.19 10.75
C VAL A 143 -12.13 -9.82 10.95
N ALA A 144 -13.42 -9.77 11.23
CA ALA A 144 -14.15 -8.54 11.50
C ALA A 144 -14.83 -8.60 12.89
N PRO A 145 -15.03 -7.46 13.55
CA PRO A 145 -15.78 -7.40 14.79
C PRO A 145 -17.17 -8.08 14.67
N GLY A 146 -17.53 -8.87 15.66
CA GLY A 146 -18.78 -9.64 15.67
C GLY A 146 -18.70 -11.02 15.02
N HIS A 147 -17.60 -11.38 14.35
CA HIS A 147 -17.41 -12.74 13.86
C HIS A 147 -16.83 -13.64 14.94
N VAL A 148 -17.42 -14.82 15.11
CA VAL A 148 -16.88 -15.87 15.96
C VAL A 148 -15.87 -16.69 15.17
N VAL A 149 -14.61 -16.62 15.56
CA VAL A 149 -13.53 -17.40 14.91
C VAL A 149 -12.87 -18.28 15.99
N PRO A 150 -12.79 -19.60 15.78
CA PRO A 150 -12.10 -20.48 16.71
C PRO A 150 -10.62 -20.12 16.85
N MET A 151 -10.14 -19.93 18.08
CA MET A 151 -8.75 -19.55 18.37
C MET A 151 -7.75 -20.52 17.74
N ASP A 152 -8.00 -21.83 17.87
CA ASP A 152 -7.11 -22.87 17.32
C ASP A 152 -6.97 -22.78 15.81
N SER A 153 -8.04 -22.40 15.10
CA SER A 153 -8.00 -22.21 13.65
C SER A 153 -7.14 -21.02 13.24
N VAL A 154 -7.19 -19.93 14.03
CA VAL A 154 -6.35 -18.75 13.81
C VAL A 154 -4.88 -19.06 14.09
N VAL A 155 -4.60 -19.76 15.20
CA VAL A 155 -3.24 -20.17 15.56
C VAL A 155 -2.65 -21.08 14.50
N ALA A 156 -3.39 -22.10 14.05
CA ALA A 156 -2.95 -23.01 13.00
C ALA A 156 -2.66 -22.27 11.69
N TRP A 157 -3.51 -21.27 11.34
CA TRP A 157 -3.29 -20.44 10.17
C TRP A 157 -2.01 -19.58 10.31
N LEU A 158 -1.78 -18.98 11.48
CA LEU A 158 -0.59 -18.18 11.78
C LEU A 158 0.68 -19.02 11.63
N GLU A 159 0.72 -20.19 12.25
CA GLU A 159 1.86 -21.12 12.19
C GLU A 159 2.14 -21.59 10.75
N HIS A 160 1.09 -21.92 10.01
CA HIS A 160 1.20 -22.31 8.60
C HIS A 160 1.77 -21.19 7.70
N ASN A 161 1.49 -19.93 8.06
CA ASN A 161 1.95 -18.75 7.32
C ASN A 161 3.24 -18.13 7.88
N GLY A 162 3.97 -18.89 8.73
CA GLY A 162 5.30 -18.51 9.16
C GLY A 162 5.36 -17.50 10.31
N TYR A 163 4.25 -17.28 11.02
CA TYR A 163 4.27 -16.49 12.23
C TYR A 163 4.93 -17.28 13.39
N HIS A 164 5.68 -16.57 14.21
CA HIS A 164 6.36 -17.14 15.36
C HIS A 164 5.63 -16.82 16.66
N ARG A 165 5.43 -17.83 17.49
CA ARG A 165 4.84 -17.64 18.82
C ARG A 165 5.85 -16.99 19.76
N SER A 166 5.46 -15.90 20.38
CA SER A 166 6.25 -15.13 21.35
C SER A 166 5.47 -14.97 22.66
N SER A 167 6.16 -14.71 23.76
CA SER A 167 5.52 -14.33 25.03
C SER A 167 4.98 -12.90 25.00
N THR A 168 5.58 -12.04 24.17
CA THR A 168 5.19 -10.63 23.98
C THR A 168 5.47 -10.26 22.54
N VAL A 169 4.45 -9.81 21.85
CA VAL A 169 4.54 -9.40 20.45
C VAL A 169 5.30 -8.07 20.35
N ARG A 170 6.38 -8.03 19.56
CA ARG A 170 7.24 -6.87 19.35
C ARG A 170 7.55 -6.58 17.88
N GLU A 171 7.58 -7.61 17.07
CA GLU A 171 7.99 -7.52 15.66
C GLU A 171 6.93 -8.11 14.73
N SER A 172 6.96 -7.68 13.46
CA SER A 172 6.09 -8.24 12.43
C SER A 172 6.34 -9.74 12.26
N GLY A 173 5.26 -10.51 12.15
CA GLY A 173 5.32 -11.97 12.06
C GLY A 173 5.31 -12.68 13.43
N GLU A 174 5.13 -11.95 14.52
CA GLU A 174 4.96 -12.54 15.86
C GLU A 174 3.50 -12.59 16.27
N TYR A 175 3.16 -13.60 17.07
CA TYR A 175 1.87 -13.68 17.77
C TYR A 175 2.03 -14.21 19.21
N ALA A 176 1.11 -13.84 20.08
CA ALA A 176 1.04 -14.34 21.45
C ALA A 176 -0.39 -14.73 21.82
N VAL A 177 -0.54 -15.84 22.57
CA VAL A 177 -1.83 -16.29 23.11
C VAL A 177 -1.76 -16.26 24.63
N ARG A 178 -2.67 -15.51 25.24
CA ARG A 178 -2.77 -15.38 26.69
C ARG A 178 -4.24 -15.53 27.11
N GLY A 179 -4.61 -16.69 27.64
CA GLY A 179 -6.01 -17.00 27.93
C GLY A 179 -6.87 -16.95 26.66
N GLY A 180 -7.91 -16.13 26.65
CA GLY A 180 -8.78 -15.91 25.49
C GLY A 180 -8.36 -14.78 24.57
N ILE A 181 -7.15 -14.23 24.71
CA ILE A 181 -6.66 -13.09 23.94
C ILE A 181 -5.57 -13.58 22.98
N LEU A 182 -5.66 -13.18 21.74
CA LEU A 182 -4.64 -13.33 20.71
C LEU A 182 -4.11 -11.95 20.32
N ASP A 183 -2.83 -11.72 20.61
CA ASP A 183 -2.09 -10.56 20.11
C ASP A 183 -1.31 -10.99 18.88
N LEU A 184 -1.31 -10.20 17.82
CA LEU A 184 -0.51 -10.47 16.63
C LEU A 184 -0.02 -9.18 15.98
N PHE A 185 1.16 -9.24 15.37
CA PHE A 185 1.71 -8.18 14.57
C PHE A 185 1.90 -8.70 13.13
N PRO A 186 1.04 -8.28 12.19
CA PRO A 186 1.10 -8.69 10.79
C PRO A 186 2.36 -8.24 10.06
#